data_7ace359ddabaa88deb0f0eb28f4e5d9b
#
_entry.id   7ace359ddabaa88deb0f0eb28f4e5d9b
#
_cell.length_a   1.000
_cell.length_b   1.000
_cell.length_c   1.000
_cell.angle_alpha   90.00
_cell.angle_beta   90.00
_cell.angle_gamma   90.00
#
_symmetry.space_group_name_H-M   'P 1'
#
loop_
_entity.id
_entity.type
_entity.pdbx_description
1 polymer ?
#
loop_
_entity_poly.entity_id
_entity_poly.type
_entity_poly.pdbx_seq_one_letter_code
_entity_poly.pdbx_strand_id
1 'polypeptide(L)'
;MGSPSSHGARRRRVAVIADAIAETAERFESATASSLADVRDALAGLGYEPVILEFDGDPGSWLRALREGEFDLVFNLCEGLSGQGSEEHLPAAAVELLGLPMTGARALTLGLCLRKDLVNAHLRAHGVAIPDWALSRAGEPLAWRHFPAIVKPAAEDASLGIDLHSVVRDPSELEAARAKGHETWERLLVQRFVDGRELNLALVGDDVLPPAEILWDLPPGLPRVVTYAAKWEPGSVYDRGTIPRVLDGREGRLVGRLERLARRVWAAVDGVGYGRVDVRMDGRGRIYVIDVNPNPDISPSAGLARQAAAAGWSYGELIGRVADVAFATQAPLARQRGARRAEVPA
;
A
#
# COMPACT_ATOMS: atom_id res chain seq x y z
N MET A 1 8.30 -35.13 45.36
CA MET A 1 7.35 -34.69 44.34
C MET A 1 7.92 -33.41 43.72
N GLY A 2 8.61 -33.53 42.57
CA GLY A 2 9.18 -32.43 41.86
C GLY A 2 8.10 -31.77 41.03
N SER A 3 7.89 -30.45 41.23
CA SER A 3 7.04 -29.64 40.38
C SER A 3 7.62 -29.60 38.94
N PRO A 4 6.81 -29.72 37.90
CA PRO A 4 7.31 -29.56 36.55
C PRO A 4 7.73 -28.09 36.34
N SER A 5 8.98 -27.89 36.00
CA SER A 5 9.49 -26.59 35.57
C SER A 5 8.72 -26.15 34.35
N SER A 6 7.96 -25.06 34.47
CA SER A 6 7.38 -24.36 33.34
C SER A 6 8.54 -23.85 32.47
N HIS A 7 8.90 -24.59 31.42
CA HIS A 7 9.69 -24.03 30.33
C HIS A 7 8.85 -22.91 29.73
N GLY A 8 9.17 -21.66 30.06
CA GLY A 8 8.54 -20.50 29.44
C GLY A 8 8.70 -20.62 27.92
N ALA A 9 7.58 -20.67 27.19
CA ALA A 9 7.61 -20.69 25.75
C ALA A 9 8.45 -19.51 25.28
N ARG A 10 9.46 -19.77 24.43
CA ARG A 10 10.28 -18.72 23.81
C ARG A 10 9.34 -17.72 23.15
N ARG A 11 9.53 -16.43 23.43
CA ARG A 11 8.83 -15.38 22.70
C ARG A 11 9.21 -15.46 21.22
N ARG A 12 8.22 -15.29 20.34
CA ARG A 12 8.48 -15.24 18.91
C ARG A 12 9.22 -13.95 18.57
N ARG A 13 10.32 -14.07 17.81
CA ARG A 13 11.12 -12.96 17.37
C ARG A 13 10.59 -12.43 16.04
N VAL A 14 10.39 -11.13 15.95
CA VAL A 14 9.86 -10.45 14.77
C VAL A 14 10.88 -9.42 14.29
N ALA A 15 11.42 -9.59 13.07
CA ALA A 15 12.17 -8.53 12.44
C ALA A 15 11.20 -7.47 11.91
N VAL A 16 11.31 -6.23 12.37
CA VAL A 16 10.59 -5.10 11.78
C VAL A 16 11.54 -4.43 10.80
N ILE A 17 11.27 -4.57 9.50
CA ILE A 17 12.15 -4.05 8.46
C ILE A 17 11.62 -2.74 7.90
N ALA A 18 12.52 -1.80 7.66
CA ALA A 18 12.26 -0.51 7.03
C ALA A 18 13.47 -0.08 6.20
N ASP A 19 13.29 0.87 5.30
CA ASP A 19 14.41 1.58 4.68
C ASP A 19 15.05 2.53 5.71
N ALA A 20 16.38 2.64 5.72
CA ALA A 20 17.05 3.57 6.60
C ALA A 20 16.68 5.01 6.23
N ILE A 21 16.34 5.79 7.24
CA ILE A 21 15.96 7.18 7.05
C ILE A 21 17.24 7.97 6.75
N ALA A 22 17.36 8.53 5.54
CA ALA A 22 18.45 9.42 5.23
C ALA A 22 18.34 10.69 6.08
N GLU A 23 19.43 11.15 6.73
CA GLU A 23 19.45 12.33 7.62
C GLU A 23 18.93 13.62 6.97
N THR A 24 18.74 13.63 5.65
CA THR A 24 18.37 14.79 4.84
C THR A 24 16.94 14.77 4.30
N ALA A 25 16.20 13.68 4.48
CA ALA A 25 14.89 13.54 3.89
C ALA A 25 13.78 14.07 4.80
N GLU A 26 13.04 15.03 4.28
CA GLU A 26 12.05 15.80 5.02
C GLU A 26 10.71 15.05 5.15
N ARG A 27 10.11 15.02 6.35
CA ARG A 27 8.70 14.72 6.68
C ARG A 27 8.09 13.35 6.29
N PHE A 28 8.32 12.83 5.08
CA PHE A 28 7.89 11.49 4.68
C PHE A 28 8.54 10.44 5.59
N GLU A 29 9.81 10.61 5.86
CA GLU A 29 10.63 9.72 6.70
C GLU A 29 10.32 9.85 8.18
N SER A 30 9.89 11.02 8.66
CA SER A 30 9.46 11.14 10.05
C SER A 30 8.17 10.37 10.33
N ALA A 31 7.28 10.23 9.34
CA ALA A 31 6.07 9.41 9.45
C ALA A 31 6.42 7.91 9.48
N THR A 32 7.36 7.48 8.64
CA THR A 32 7.85 6.09 8.62
C THR A 32 8.57 5.74 9.93
N ALA A 33 9.41 6.63 10.47
CA ALA A 33 10.06 6.43 11.76
C ALA A 33 9.07 6.33 12.92
N SER A 34 8.00 7.13 12.91
CA SER A 34 6.93 7.02 13.89
C SER A 34 6.21 5.68 13.76
N SER A 35 5.86 5.27 12.54
CA SER A 35 5.20 3.98 12.27
C SER A 35 6.03 2.79 12.73
N LEU A 36 7.37 2.86 12.57
CA LEU A 36 8.31 1.83 13.01
C LEU A 36 8.26 1.65 14.53
N ALA A 37 8.25 2.76 15.29
CA ALA A 37 8.17 2.73 16.74
C ALA A 37 6.79 2.21 17.20
N ASP A 38 5.70 2.68 16.60
CA ASP A 38 4.33 2.27 16.95
C ASP A 38 4.10 0.77 16.71
N VAL A 39 4.58 0.24 15.58
CA VAL A 39 4.49 -1.20 15.25
C VAL A 39 5.34 -2.02 16.20
N ARG A 40 6.58 -1.61 16.47
CA ARG A 40 7.45 -2.27 17.46
C ARG A 40 6.75 -2.37 18.83
N ASP A 41 6.22 -1.26 19.32
CA ASP A 41 5.60 -1.20 20.64
C ASP A 41 4.30 -2.02 20.70
N ALA A 42 3.51 -2.03 19.63
CA ALA A 42 2.34 -2.88 19.52
C ALA A 42 2.71 -4.38 19.54
N LEU A 43 3.74 -4.79 18.78
CA LEU A 43 4.24 -6.16 18.79
C LEU A 43 4.77 -6.57 20.16
N ALA A 44 5.52 -5.69 20.84
CA ALA A 44 6.01 -5.95 22.19
C ALA A 44 4.84 -6.11 23.19
N GLY A 45 3.80 -5.28 23.09
CA GLY A 45 2.56 -5.38 23.87
C GLY A 45 1.79 -6.67 23.65
N LEU A 46 1.91 -7.29 22.47
CA LEU A 46 1.35 -8.61 22.13
C LEU A 46 2.23 -9.78 22.57
N GLY A 47 3.38 -9.52 23.21
CA GLY A 47 4.27 -10.54 23.74
C GLY A 47 5.31 -11.07 22.73
N TYR A 48 5.45 -10.45 21.56
CA TYR A 48 6.55 -10.70 20.63
C TYR A 48 7.86 -10.07 21.12
N GLU A 49 8.98 -10.47 20.51
CA GLU A 49 10.30 -9.84 20.64
C GLU A 49 10.64 -9.14 19.34
N PRO A 50 10.24 -7.84 19.14
CA PRO A 50 10.52 -7.12 17.94
C PRO A 50 11.97 -6.63 17.90
N VAL A 51 12.61 -6.79 16.74
CA VAL A 51 13.95 -6.29 16.44
C VAL A 51 13.87 -5.44 15.19
N ILE A 52 14.25 -4.18 15.28
CA ILE A 52 14.29 -3.28 14.12
C ILE A 52 15.52 -3.59 13.28
N LEU A 53 15.34 -3.76 11.99
CA LEU A 53 16.38 -3.97 10.98
C LEU A 53 16.18 -3.00 9.83
N GLU A 54 16.79 -1.84 9.92
CA GLU A 54 16.78 -0.85 8.85
C GLU A 54 17.79 -1.24 7.76
N PHE A 55 17.40 -1.02 6.49
CA PHE A 55 18.30 -1.19 5.37
C PHE A 55 19.22 0.03 5.26
N ASP A 56 20.51 -0.17 5.48
CA ASP A 56 21.54 0.89 5.53
C ASP A 56 22.33 1.08 4.22
N GLY A 57 21.84 0.47 3.13
CA GLY A 57 22.49 0.52 1.82
C GLY A 57 23.42 -0.66 1.51
N ASP A 58 23.70 -1.55 2.49
CA ASP A 58 24.45 -2.80 2.23
C ASP A 58 23.52 -4.04 2.24
N PRO A 59 23.10 -4.56 1.07
CA PRO A 59 22.30 -5.76 0.98
C PRO A 59 22.93 -6.99 1.64
N GLY A 60 24.25 -7.07 1.66
CA GLY A 60 24.97 -8.24 2.19
C GLY A 60 24.87 -8.35 3.71
N SER A 61 25.06 -7.25 4.43
CA SER A 61 24.93 -7.18 5.89
C SER A 61 23.47 -7.38 6.32
N TRP A 62 22.54 -6.72 5.64
CA TRP A 62 21.12 -6.77 5.93
C TRP A 62 20.53 -8.18 5.74
N LEU A 63 20.81 -8.85 4.62
CA LEU A 63 20.40 -10.24 4.38
C LEU A 63 21.02 -11.22 5.37
N ARG A 64 22.26 -10.98 5.79
CA ARG A 64 22.93 -11.77 6.84
C ARG A 64 22.20 -11.62 8.17
N ALA A 65 21.88 -10.40 8.57
CA ALA A 65 21.14 -10.12 9.81
C ALA A 65 19.76 -10.79 9.81
N LEU A 66 19.02 -10.74 8.71
CA LEU A 66 17.75 -11.45 8.57
C LEU A 66 17.91 -12.98 8.70
N ARG A 67 18.93 -13.56 8.06
CA ARG A 67 19.16 -15.00 8.08
C ARG A 67 19.63 -15.52 9.43
N GLU A 68 20.53 -14.79 10.09
CA GLU A 68 21.18 -15.21 11.33
C GLU A 68 20.37 -14.80 12.59
N GLY A 69 19.41 -13.87 12.43
CA GLY A 69 18.61 -13.36 13.54
C GLY A 69 17.55 -14.32 14.08
N GLU A 70 17.38 -15.53 13.50
CA GLU A 70 16.40 -16.56 13.94
C GLU A 70 14.98 -15.99 14.11
N PHE A 71 14.51 -15.21 13.16
CA PHE A 71 13.20 -14.60 13.19
C PHE A 71 12.09 -15.59 12.83
N ASP A 72 10.98 -15.51 13.56
CA ASP A 72 9.77 -16.28 13.29
C ASP A 72 8.87 -15.57 12.26
N LEU A 73 9.02 -14.23 12.12
CA LEU A 73 8.25 -13.36 11.21
C LEU A 73 9.08 -12.15 10.84
N VAL A 74 8.86 -11.64 9.64
CA VAL A 74 9.30 -10.31 9.21
C VAL A 74 8.08 -9.40 9.10
N PHE A 75 8.06 -8.29 9.82
CA PHE A 75 7.05 -7.24 9.66
C PHE A 75 7.62 -6.19 8.68
N ASN A 76 7.07 -6.15 7.47
CA ASN A 76 7.58 -5.30 6.39
C ASN A 76 6.92 -3.91 6.42
N LEU A 77 7.74 -2.88 6.63
CA LEU A 77 7.39 -1.47 6.53
C LEU A 77 8.21 -0.74 5.45
N CYS A 78 8.92 -1.48 4.58
CA CYS A 78 9.67 -0.86 3.50
C CYS A 78 8.70 -0.33 2.44
N GLU A 79 8.72 0.97 2.19
CA GLU A 79 8.00 1.66 1.10
C GLU A 79 8.92 1.98 -0.09
N GLY A 80 10.10 1.40 -0.09
CA GLY A 80 11.15 1.55 -1.10
C GLY A 80 12.44 0.89 -0.64
N LEU A 81 13.53 1.21 -1.33
CA LEU A 81 14.88 0.83 -0.95
C LEU A 81 15.84 1.98 -1.30
N SER A 82 16.68 2.41 -0.35
CA SER A 82 17.59 3.56 -0.52
C SER A 82 16.87 4.83 -1.02
N GLY A 83 15.66 5.09 -0.53
CA GLY A 83 14.84 6.22 -0.95
C GLY A 83 14.20 6.09 -2.33
N GLN A 84 14.27 4.92 -2.97
CA GLN A 84 13.67 4.64 -4.27
C GLN A 84 12.35 3.86 -4.09
N GLY A 85 11.19 4.52 -4.17
CA GLY A 85 9.87 3.89 -4.07
C GLY A 85 9.63 2.81 -5.13
N SER A 86 10.23 2.96 -6.33
CA SER A 86 10.19 1.96 -7.40
C SER A 86 10.80 0.60 -7.03
N GLU A 87 11.52 0.52 -5.92
CA GLU A 87 12.20 -0.68 -5.44
C GLU A 87 11.51 -1.35 -4.23
N GLU A 88 10.32 -0.90 -3.86
CA GLU A 88 9.51 -1.43 -2.74
C GLU A 88 9.37 -2.96 -2.73
N HIS A 89 9.35 -3.59 -3.89
CA HIS A 89 9.22 -5.04 -4.04
C HIS A 89 10.50 -5.83 -3.72
N LEU A 90 11.68 -5.19 -3.71
CA LEU A 90 12.96 -5.88 -3.50
C LEU A 90 13.15 -6.40 -2.07
N PRO A 91 12.84 -5.65 -1.00
CA PRO A 91 12.87 -6.19 0.36
C PRO A 91 11.98 -7.42 0.53
N ALA A 92 10.77 -7.39 -0.03
CA ALA A 92 9.86 -8.53 0.01
C ALA A 92 10.43 -9.75 -0.72
N ALA A 93 11.03 -9.56 -1.92
CA ALA A 93 11.69 -10.63 -2.66
C ALA A 93 12.86 -11.25 -1.88
N ALA A 94 13.63 -10.44 -1.18
CA ALA A 94 14.73 -10.89 -0.33
C ALA A 94 14.25 -11.76 0.84
N VAL A 95 13.18 -11.34 1.53
CA VAL A 95 12.56 -12.12 2.61
C VAL A 95 11.98 -13.44 2.09
N GLU A 96 11.29 -13.42 0.94
CA GLU A 96 10.79 -14.63 0.27
C GLU A 96 11.92 -15.59 -0.10
N LEU A 97 13.06 -15.08 -0.57
CA LEU A 97 14.24 -15.89 -0.89
C LEU A 97 14.78 -16.62 0.35
N LEU A 98 14.76 -15.97 1.51
CA LEU A 98 15.15 -16.56 2.80
C LEU A 98 14.11 -17.55 3.33
N GLY A 99 12.89 -17.56 2.79
CA GLY A 99 11.79 -18.44 3.23
C GLY A 99 11.20 -18.06 4.57
N LEU A 100 11.31 -16.80 4.97
CA LEU A 100 10.72 -16.25 6.19
C LEU A 100 9.27 -15.85 5.93
N PRO A 101 8.33 -16.09 6.87
CA PRO A 101 7.01 -15.46 6.82
C PRO A 101 7.15 -13.94 6.88
N MET A 102 6.31 -13.23 6.10
CA MET A 102 6.36 -11.77 6.05
C MET A 102 4.95 -11.19 6.07
N THR A 103 4.76 -10.05 6.73
CA THR A 103 3.51 -9.28 6.65
C THR A 103 3.40 -8.55 5.31
N GLY A 104 2.17 -8.24 4.91
CA GLY A 104 1.90 -7.56 3.65
C GLY A 104 1.92 -8.50 2.44
N ALA A 105 1.95 -7.89 1.27
CA ALA A 105 1.87 -8.61 0.01
C ALA A 105 3.22 -9.19 -0.43
N ARG A 106 3.16 -10.14 -1.36
CA ARG A 106 4.36 -10.74 -1.97
C ARG A 106 5.03 -9.78 -2.92
N ALA A 107 6.32 -10.01 -3.18
CA ALA A 107 7.13 -9.19 -4.08
C ALA A 107 6.50 -9.00 -5.47
N LEU A 108 5.90 -10.05 -6.05
CA LEU A 108 5.26 -9.97 -7.35
C LEU A 108 4.03 -9.05 -7.32
N THR A 109 3.22 -9.13 -6.27
CA THR A 109 2.03 -8.27 -6.09
C THR A 109 2.44 -6.81 -5.88
N LEU A 110 3.45 -6.55 -5.04
CA LEU A 110 4.04 -5.22 -4.86
C LEU A 110 4.52 -4.64 -6.20
N GLY A 111 5.36 -5.36 -6.93
CA GLY A 111 5.87 -4.91 -8.23
C GLY A 111 4.80 -4.74 -9.31
N LEU A 112 3.73 -5.55 -9.31
CA LEU A 112 2.59 -5.37 -10.20
C LEU A 112 1.81 -4.10 -9.87
N CYS A 113 1.47 -3.90 -8.59
CA CYS A 113 0.61 -2.79 -8.16
C CYS A 113 1.34 -1.44 -8.24
N LEU A 114 2.64 -1.40 -7.99
CA LEU A 114 3.46 -0.22 -8.20
C LEU A 114 3.36 0.32 -9.64
N ARG A 115 3.28 -0.59 -10.62
CA ARG A 115 3.16 -0.28 -12.04
C ARG A 115 1.69 -0.05 -12.42
N LYS A 116 1.21 1.19 -12.28
CA LYS A 116 -0.19 1.59 -12.52
C LYS A 116 -0.70 1.24 -13.92
N ASP A 117 0.18 1.25 -14.93
CA ASP A 117 -0.12 0.80 -16.28
C ASP A 117 -0.36 -0.71 -16.36
N LEU A 118 0.47 -1.50 -15.67
CA LEU A 118 0.36 -2.97 -15.67
C LEU A 118 -0.83 -3.43 -14.84
N VAL A 119 -1.00 -2.91 -13.62
CA VAL A 119 -2.14 -3.30 -12.76
C VAL A 119 -3.47 -2.90 -13.38
N ASN A 120 -3.56 -1.74 -14.04
CA ASN A 120 -4.77 -1.33 -14.75
C ASN A 120 -5.13 -2.30 -15.89
N ALA A 121 -4.13 -2.71 -16.70
CA ALA A 121 -4.33 -3.68 -17.78
C ALA A 121 -4.77 -5.05 -17.21
N HIS A 122 -4.11 -5.50 -16.15
CA HIS A 122 -4.39 -6.75 -15.47
C HIS A 122 -5.82 -6.77 -14.89
N LEU A 123 -6.20 -5.75 -14.14
CA LEU A 123 -7.53 -5.64 -13.55
C LEU A 123 -8.63 -5.53 -14.61
N ARG A 124 -8.39 -4.80 -15.71
CA ARG A 124 -9.32 -4.73 -16.85
C ARG A 124 -9.54 -6.11 -17.49
N ALA A 125 -8.49 -6.90 -17.65
CA ALA A 125 -8.58 -8.28 -18.14
C ALA A 125 -9.40 -9.19 -17.20
N HIS A 126 -9.42 -8.91 -15.90
CA HIS A 126 -10.26 -9.57 -14.90
C HIS A 126 -11.68 -8.94 -14.78
N GLY A 127 -12.06 -8.06 -15.73
CA GLY A 127 -13.38 -7.44 -15.78
C GLY A 127 -13.65 -6.44 -14.66
N VAL A 128 -12.61 -5.88 -14.03
CA VAL A 128 -12.72 -4.77 -13.08
C VAL A 128 -12.85 -3.47 -13.88
N ALA A 129 -13.76 -2.60 -13.47
CA ALA A 129 -13.93 -1.31 -14.11
C ALA A 129 -12.78 -0.37 -13.72
N ILE A 130 -11.98 0.00 -14.71
CA ILE A 130 -10.86 0.95 -14.62
C ILE A 130 -11.20 2.15 -15.50
N PRO A 131 -10.96 3.41 -15.10
CA PRO A 131 -11.08 4.54 -16.01
C PRO A 131 -10.21 4.35 -17.24
N ASP A 132 -10.59 4.91 -18.39
CA ASP A 132 -9.72 4.89 -19.58
C ASP A 132 -8.37 5.50 -19.25
N TRP A 133 -7.31 4.91 -19.77
CA TRP A 133 -5.95 5.33 -19.49
C TRP A 133 -5.02 5.08 -20.68
N ALA A 134 -3.93 5.83 -20.72
CA ALA A 134 -2.81 5.63 -21.64
C ALA A 134 -1.49 5.91 -20.93
N LEU A 135 -0.44 5.22 -21.36
CA LEU A 135 0.93 5.48 -20.92
C LEU A 135 1.54 6.57 -21.79
N SER A 136 2.05 7.60 -21.17
CA SER A 136 2.81 8.68 -21.82
C SER A 136 4.30 8.46 -21.58
N ARG A 137 5.10 8.61 -22.65
CA ARG A 137 6.56 8.64 -22.60
C ARG A 137 7.08 9.97 -23.10
N ALA A 138 8.24 10.37 -22.61
CA ALA A 138 8.88 11.61 -23.02
C ALA A 138 9.17 11.59 -24.54
N GLY A 139 8.83 12.67 -25.24
CA GLY A 139 9.06 12.80 -26.69
C GLY A 139 8.10 12.01 -27.58
N GLU A 140 7.22 11.16 -27.03
CA GLU A 140 6.24 10.42 -27.82
C GLU A 140 4.90 11.18 -27.90
N PRO A 141 4.23 11.21 -29.08
CA PRO A 141 2.90 11.79 -29.21
C PRO A 141 1.88 10.92 -28.45
N LEU A 142 0.91 11.57 -27.82
CA LEU A 142 -0.18 10.90 -27.13
C LEU A 142 -1.55 11.33 -27.69
N ALA A 143 -2.30 10.38 -28.25
CA ALA A 143 -3.67 10.61 -28.67
C ALA A 143 -4.62 10.38 -27.46
N TRP A 144 -5.13 11.46 -26.87
CA TRP A 144 -6.03 11.41 -25.73
C TRP A 144 -7.30 12.26 -25.98
N ARG A 145 -8.47 11.75 -25.58
CA ARG A 145 -9.78 12.40 -25.85
C ARG A 145 -10.71 12.44 -24.64
N HIS A 146 -10.34 11.83 -23.51
CA HIS A 146 -11.23 11.65 -22.35
C HIS A 146 -10.93 12.69 -21.26
N PHE A 147 -11.51 13.87 -21.42
CA PHE A 147 -11.38 14.95 -20.42
C PHE A 147 -12.59 15.04 -19.50
N PRO A 148 -12.40 15.51 -18.24
CA PRO A 148 -11.11 15.81 -17.62
C PRO A 148 -10.27 14.54 -17.43
N ALA A 149 -8.94 14.72 -17.39
CA ALA A 149 -7.99 13.64 -17.15
C ALA A 149 -7.06 13.98 -15.99
N ILE A 150 -6.46 12.95 -15.40
CA ILE A 150 -5.38 13.11 -14.42
C ILE A 150 -4.07 12.60 -15.03
N VAL A 151 -3.01 13.37 -14.86
CA VAL A 151 -1.63 13.00 -15.21
C VAL A 151 -0.88 12.71 -13.91
N LYS A 152 -0.32 11.52 -13.80
CA LYS A 152 0.43 11.09 -12.61
C LYS A 152 1.61 10.19 -12.99
N PRO A 153 2.67 10.09 -12.18
CA PRO A 153 3.72 9.10 -12.40
C PRO A 153 3.14 7.68 -12.51
N ALA A 154 3.70 6.87 -13.41
CA ALA A 154 3.19 5.52 -13.67
C ALA A 154 3.66 4.49 -12.64
N ALA A 155 4.70 4.81 -11.84
CA ALA A 155 5.34 3.90 -10.90
C ALA A 155 5.76 4.60 -9.60
N GLU A 156 4.89 5.45 -9.06
CA GLU A 156 5.09 6.13 -7.78
C GLU A 156 3.84 6.00 -6.91
N ASP A 157 4.05 5.96 -5.60
CA ASP A 157 2.99 5.97 -4.59
C ASP A 157 3.02 7.26 -3.74
N ALA A 158 2.34 7.27 -2.60
CA ALA A 158 2.30 8.38 -1.64
C ALA A 158 1.85 9.73 -2.22
N SER A 159 1.14 9.76 -3.36
CA SER A 159 0.76 10.97 -4.12
C SER A 159 1.94 11.77 -4.65
N LEU A 160 3.14 11.20 -4.76
CA LEU A 160 4.28 11.84 -5.38
C LEU A 160 3.94 12.29 -6.81
N GLY A 161 4.26 13.53 -7.16
CA GLY A 161 3.95 14.13 -8.45
C GLY A 161 2.47 14.43 -8.71
N ILE A 162 1.61 14.36 -7.70
CA ILE A 162 0.20 14.76 -7.79
C ILE A 162 0.01 16.12 -7.11
N ASP A 163 -0.30 17.14 -7.90
CA ASP A 163 -0.58 18.50 -7.46
C ASP A 163 -1.91 19.03 -8.06
N LEU A 164 -2.19 20.31 -7.85
CA LEU A 164 -3.40 20.96 -8.35
C LEU A 164 -3.45 21.03 -9.90
N HIS A 165 -2.33 20.88 -10.59
CA HIS A 165 -2.22 20.90 -12.06
C HIS A 165 -2.27 19.49 -12.65
N SER A 166 -2.31 18.46 -11.83
CA SER A 166 -2.38 17.06 -12.30
C SER A 166 -3.72 16.74 -12.95
N VAL A 167 -4.81 17.45 -12.61
CA VAL A 167 -6.12 17.28 -13.27
C VAL A 167 -6.25 18.31 -14.39
N VAL A 168 -6.32 17.83 -15.63
CA VAL A 168 -6.31 18.60 -16.86
C VAL A 168 -7.65 18.51 -17.58
N ARG A 169 -8.07 19.61 -18.24
CA ARG A 169 -9.42 19.74 -18.81
C ARG A 169 -9.45 19.77 -20.33
N ASP A 170 -8.30 20.01 -20.95
CA ASP A 170 -8.17 20.11 -22.40
C ASP A 170 -6.77 19.64 -22.88
N PRO A 171 -6.55 19.53 -24.21
CA PRO A 171 -5.26 19.10 -24.75
C PRO A 171 -4.08 20.01 -24.39
N SER A 172 -4.30 21.32 -24.22
CA SER A 172 -3.23 22.28 -23.89
C SER A 172 -2.73 22.05 -22.45
N GLU A 173 -3.68 21.94 -21.51
CA GLU A 173 -3.35 21.60 -20.11
C GLU A 173 -2.66 20.23 -20.02
N LEU A 174 -3.11 19.25 -20.84
CA LEU A 174 -2.50 17.91 -20.88
C LEU A 174 -1.04 17.97 -21.34
N GLU A 175 -0.74 18.71 -22.42
CA GLU A 175 0.64 18.80 -22.90
C GLU A 175 1.54 19.54 -21.90
N ALA A 176 1.04 20.59 -21.23
CA ALA A 176 1.78 21.27 -20.17
C ALA A 176 2.07 20.35 -18.97
N ALA A 177 1.08 19.58 -18.51
CA ALA A 177 1.25 18.64 -17.41
C ALA A 177 2.20 17.50 -17.78
N ARG A 178 2.13 16.98 -19.01
CA ARG A 178 3.07 15.97 -19.52
C ARG A 178 4.49 16.49 -19.59
N ALA A 179 4.68 17.68 -20.17
CA ALA A 179 5.99 18.30 -20.27
C ALA A 179 6.65 18.45 -18.89
N LYS A 180 5.91 19.02 -17.92
CA LYS A 180 6.37 19.16 -16.54
C LYS A 180 6.67 17.80 -15.89
N GLY A 181 5.78 16.83 -16.04
CA GLY A 181 5.97 15.52 -15.43
C GLY A 181 7.17 14.76 -15.99
N HIS A 182 7.43 14.90 -17.29
CA HIS A 182 8.58 14.27 -17.95
C HIS A 182 9.94 14.92 -17.64
N GLU A 183 9.98 16.04 -16.91
CA GLU A 183 11.23 16.57 -16.36
C GLU A 183 11.78 15.64 -15.24
N THR A 184 10.89 14.88 -14.59
CA THR A 184 11.26 14.00 -13.46
C THR A 184 11.05 12.52 -13.78
N TRP A 185 9.94 12.17 -14.44
CA TRP A 185 9.53 10.77 -14.66
C TRP A 185 9.55 10.38 -16.14
N GLU A 186 10.21 9.26 -16.44
CA GLU A 186 10.23 8.69 -17.80
C GLU A 186 8.82 8.31 -18.28
N ARG A 187 7.97 7.84 -17.37
CA ARG A 187 6.61 7.33 -17.67
C ARG A 187 5.56 8.00 -16.82
N LEU A 188 4.53 8.53 -17.49
CA LEU A 188 3.35 9.09 -16.83
C LEU A 188 2.12 8.29 -17.26
N LEU A 189 1.19 8.10 -16.33
CA LEU A 189 -0.14 7.60 -16.60
C LEU A 189 -1.07 8.80 -16.85
N VAL A 190 -1.68 8.85 -18.02
CA VAL A 190 -2.80 9.75 -18.33
C VAL A 190 -4.08 8.94 -18.18
N GLN A 191 -4.95 9.32 -17.27
CA GLN A 191 -6.14 8.55 -16.94
C GLN A 191 -7.36 9.48 -16.91
N ARG A 192 -8.51 9.02 -17.44
CA ARG A 192 -9.77 9.77 -17.31
C ARG A 192 -10.06 10.05 -15.84
N PHE A 193 -10.21 11.32 -15.50
CA PHE A 193 -10.58 11.72 -14.15
C PHE A 193 -12.07 11.45 -13.91
N VAL A 194 -12.36 10.63 -12.92
CA VAL A 194 -13.73 10.35 -12.51
C VAL A 194 -14.11 11.37 -11.44
N ASP A 195 -14.85 12.40 -11.83
CA ASP A 195 -15.37 13.35 -10.84
C ASP A 195 -16.51 12.71 -10.05
N GLY A 196 -16.41 12.75 -8.72
CA GLY A 196 -17.37 12.14 -7.82
C GLY A 196 -16.78 11.77 -6.46
N ARG A 197 -17.37 10.76 -5.82
CA ARG A 197 -16.93 10.29 -4.50
C ARG A 197 -15.64 9.49 -4.61
N GLU A 198 -14.69 9.75 -3.75
CA GLU A 198 -13.47 8.94 -3.59
C GLU A 198 -13.59 8.10 -2.32
N LEU A 199 -13.40 6.78 -2.46
CA LEU A 199 -13.56 5.84 -1.36
C LEU A 199 -12.33 4.93 -1.26
N ASN A 200 -11.96 4.61 -0.03
CA ASN A 200 -10.82 3.75 0.29
C ASN A 200 -11.33 2.46 0.95
N LEU A 201 -10.87 1.33 0.46
CA LEU A 201 -11.31 0.00 0.87
C LEU A 201 -10.11 -0.75 1.44
N ALA A 202 -9.98 -0.79 2.77
CA ALA A 202 -8.89 -1.51 3.42
C ALA A 202 -9.26 -2.99 3.65
N LEU A 203 -8.25 -3.85 3.54
CA LEU A 203 -8.35 -5.28 3.75
C LEU A 203 -7.25 -5.76 4.70
N VAL A 204 -7.58 -6.74 5.55
CA VAL A 204 -6.61 -7.49 6.38
C VAL A 204 -6.99 -8.96 6.31
N GLY A 205 -6.18 -9.77 5.64
CA GLY A 205 -6.55 -11.14 5.31
C GLY A 205 -7.84 -11.19 4.48
N ASP A 206 -8.83 -11.94 4.96
CA ASP A 206 -10.15 -12.06 4.34
C ASP A 206 -11.13 -10.95 4.79
N ASP A 207 -10.77 -10.15 5.80
CA ASP A 207 -11.63 -9.10 6.30
C ASP A 207 -11.54 -7.85 5.44
N VAL A 208 -12.67 -7.36 4.94
CA VAL A 208 -12.80 -6.03 4.36
C VAL A 208 -13.30 -5.11 5.46
N LEU A 209 -12.50 -4.10 5.80
CA LEU A 209 -12.84 -3.14 6.85
C LEU A 209 -13.93 -2.16 6.38
N PRO A 210 -14.64 -1.49 7.29
CA PRO A 210 -15.63 -0.49 6.91
C PRO A 210 -15.04 0.54 5.95
N PRO A 211 -15.60 0.73 4.73
CA PRO A 211 -15.05 1.64 3.75
C PRO A 211 -14.99 3.08 4.24
N ALA A 212 -13.98 3.81 3.84
CA ALA A 212 -13.87 5.24 4.11
C ALA A 212 -14.10 6.05 2.83
N GLU A 213 -14.57 7.27 2.98
CA GLU A 213 -14.77 8.27 1.94
C GLU A 213 -13.91 9.49 2.23
N ILE A 214 -13.42 10.14 1.19
CA ILE A 214 -12.81 11.46 1.29
C ILE A 214 -13.89 12.51 1.03
N LEU A 215 -14.19 13.30 2.05
CA LEU A 215 -15.01 14.50 1.91
C LEU A 215 -14.13 15.68 1.53
N TRP A 216 -14.64 16.53 0.67
CA TRP A 216 -13.91 17.66 0.12
C TRP A 216 -14.48 18.98 0.64
N ASP A 217 -13.66 19.73 1.36
CA ASP A 217 -13.91 21.12 1.75
C ASP A 217 -12.85 22.03 1.11
N LEU A 218 -12.92 22.12 -0.22
CA LEU A 218 -11.97 22.84 -1.04
C LEU A 218 -12.60 24.07 -1.65
N PRO A 219 -11.84 25.17 -1.84
CA PRO A 219 -12.28 26.32 -2.60
C PRO A 219 -12.80 25.95 -4.00
N PRO A 220 -13.79 26.69 -4.53
CA PRO A 220 -14.29 26.46 -5.88
C PRO A 220 -13.18 26.48 -6.92
N GLY A 221 -13.22 25.53 -7.87
CA GLY A 221 -12.27 25.42 -8.97
C GLY A 221 -11.07 24.53 -8.69
N LEU A 222 -10.76 24.20 -7.44
CA LEU A 222 -9.72 23.21 -7.14
C LEU A 222 -10.20 21.78 -7.43
N PRO A 223 -9.38 20.94 -8.04
CA PRO A 223 -9.74 19.56 -8.32
C PRO A 223 -9.82 18.74 -7.00
N ARG A 224 -10.82 17.86 -6.93
CA ARG A 224 -11.03 16.95 -5.81
C ARG A 224 -10.13 15.74 -5.96
N VAL A 225 -8.86 15.89 -5.59
CA VAL A 225 -7.84 14.84 -5.68
C VAL A 225 -6.93 14.90 -4.45
N VAL A 226 -6.52 13.75 -3.94
CA VAL A 226 -5.56 13.67 -2.83
C VAL A 226 -4.18 13.96 -3.38
N THR A 227 -3.73 15.21 -3.18
CA THR A 227 -2.43 15.71 -3.63
C THR A 227 -1.31 15.33 -2.66
N TYR A 228 -0.07 15.54 -3.07
CA TYR A 228 1.07 15.49 -2.16
C TYR A 228 0.87 16.43 -0.96
N ALA A 229 0.44 17.66 -1.21
CA ALA A 229 0.17 18.64 -0.16
C ALA A 229 -0.90 18.21 0.85
N ALA A 230 -1.89 17.39 0.42
CA ALA A 230 -2.91 16.84 1.32
C ALA A 230 -2.34 15.87 2.36
N LYS A 231 -1.23 15.22 2.06
CA LYS A 231 -0.59 14.23 2.94
C LYS A 231 0.59 14.80 3.72
N TRP A 232 1.39 15.66 3.09
CA TRP A 232 2.74 15.98 3.55
C TRP A 232 2.96 17.47 3.88
N GLU A 233 1.98 18.36 3.60
CA GLU A 233 2.07 19.79 3.90
C GLU A 233 1.00 20.20 4.92
N PRO A 234 1.22 19.99 6.23
CA PRO A 234 0.28 20.36 7.27
C PRO A 234 -0.13 21.82 7.19
N GLY A 235 -1.43 22.09 7.26
CA GLY A 235 -2.00 23.42 7.15
C GLY A 235 -2.13 23.92 5.70
N SER A 236 -1.82 23.13 4.68
CA SER A 236 -2.15 23.46 3.28
C SER A 236 -3.67 23.48 3.07
N VAL A 237 -4.13 24.08 1.97
CA VAL A 237 -5.55 24.08 1.59
C VAL A 237 -6.04 22.63 1.38
N TYR A 238 -5.22 21.78 0.81
CA TYR A 238 -5.55 20.38 0.57
C TYR A 238 -5.52 19.54 1.84
N ASP A 239 -4.58 19.77 2.77
CA ASP A 239 -4.56 19.08 4.07
C ASP A 239 -5.86 19.36 4.86
N ARG A 240 -6.24 20.63 4.98
CA ARG A 240 -7.47 20.99 5.68
C ARG A 240 -8.74 20.57 4.95
N GLY A 241 -8.70 20.56 3.62
CA GLY A 241 -9.88 20.30 2.78
C GLY A 241 -10.06 18.83 2.39
N THR A 242 -9.16 17.92 2.80
CA THR A 242 -9.23 16.47 2.54
C THR A 242 -9.62 15.75 3.82
N ILE A 243 -10.91 15.48 4.01
CA ILE A 243 -11.47 15.01 5.27
C ILE A 243 -11.89 13.53 5.14
N PRO A 244 -11.16 12.58 5.73
CA PRO A 244 -11.55 11.17 5.70
C PRO A 244 -12.75 10.91 6.64
N ARG A 245 -13.74 10.17 6.15
CA ARG A 245 -14.92 9.72 6.90
C ARG A 245 -15.17 8.24 6.66
N VAL A 246 -15.30 7.43 7.70
CA VAL A 246 -15.76 6.04 7.56
C VAL A 246 -17.26 6.04 7.28
N LEU A 247 -17.70 5.20 6.33
CA LEU A 247 -19.13 5.05 6.00
C LEU A 247 -19.88 4.38 7.14
N ASP A 248 -21.09 4.85 7.38
CA ASP A 248 -21.97 4.29 8.39
C ASP A 248 -22.98 3.27 7.78
N GLY A 249 -23.76 2.62 8.65
CA GLY A 249 -24.73 1.60 8.24
C GLY A 249 -25.87 2.11 7.34
N ARG A 250 -26.04 3.44 7.16
CA ARG A 250 -27.08 4.01 6.28
C ARG A 250 -26.78 3.77 4.81
N GLU A 251 -25.52 3.51 4.47
CA GLU A 251 -25.06 3.27 3.11
C GLU A 251 -24.87 1.76 2.79
N GLY A 252 -25.56 0.87 3.52
CA GLY A 252 -25.34 -0.58 3.48
C GLY A 252 -25.34 -1.23 2.09
N ARG A 253 -26.17 -0.75 1.15
CA ARG A 253 -26.11 -1.25 -0.25
C ARG A 253 -24.82 -0.88 -0.96
N LEU A 254 -24.30 0.32 -0.70
CA LEU A 254 -23.03 0.78 -1.26
C LEU A 254 -21.88 0.01 -0.61
N VAL A 255 -21.88 -0.11 0.71
CA VAL A 255 -20.88 -0.88 1.48
C VAL A 255 -20.76 -2.30 0.91
N GLY A 256 -21.86 -3.05 0.76
CA GLY A 256 -21.81 -4.41 0.22
C GLY A 256 -21.33 -4.50 -1.25
N ARG A 257 -21.49 -3.43 -2.06
CA ARG A 257 -20.90 -3.36 -3.40
C ARG A 257 -19.40 -3.15 -3.35
N LEU A 258 -18.97 -2.26 -2.45
CA LEU A 258 -17.55 -1.93 -2.24
C LEU A 258 -16.77 -3.13 -1.70
N GLU A 259 -17.32 -3.84 -0.72
CA GLU A 259 -16.72 -5.05 -0.16
C GLU A 259 -16.50 -6.14 -1.22
N ARG A 260 -17.54 -6.42 -2.03
CA ARG A 260 -17.40 -7.38 -3.13
C ARG A 260 -16.37 -6.96 -4.16
N LEU A 261 -16.28 -5.67 -4.46
CA LEU A 261 -15.27 -5.12 -5.36
C LEU A 261 -13.87 -5.27 -4.76
N ALA A 262 -13.68 -4.90 -3.48
CA ALA A 262 -12.41 -5.02 -2.79
C ALA A 262 -11.88 -6.46 -2.83
N ARG A 263 -12.70 -7.45 -2.43
CA ARG A 263 -12.33 -8.88 -2.50
C ARG A 263 -11.98 -9.33 -3.92
N ARG A 264 -12.74 -8.90 -4.92
CA ARG A 264 -12.47 -9.24 -6.32
C ARG A 264 -11.16 -8.67 -6.82
N VAL A 265 -10.89 -7.40 -6.51
CA VAL A 265 -9.62 -6.74 -6.87
C VAL A 265 -8.45 -7.40 -6.18
N TRP A 266 -8.58 -7.63 -4.86
CA TRP A 266 -7.53 -8.25 -4.05
C TRP A 266 -7.18 -9.66 -4.54
N ALA A 267 -8.19 -10.47 -4.85
CA ALA A 267 -7.98 -11.79 -5.45
C ALA A 267 -7.35 -11.71 -6.86
N ALA A 268 -7.72 -10.71 -7.67
CA ALA A 268 -7.15 -10.55 -9.02
C ALA A 268 -5.65 -10.24 -9.00
N VAL A 269 -5.16 -9.48 -8.01
CA VAL A 269 -3.73 -9.17 -7.87
C VAL A 269 -2.95 -10.19 -7.03
N ASP A 270 -3.54 -11.34 -6.70
CA ASP A 270 -2.98 -12.32 -5.77
C ASP A 270 -2.59 -11.68 -4.42
N GLY A 271 -3.47 -10.81 -3.93
CA GLY A 271 -3.26 -10.04 -2.70
C GLY A 271 -3.32 -10.93 -1.46
N VAL A 272 -2.31 -10.82 -0.62
CA VAL A 272 -2.22 -11.47 0.69
C VAL A 272 -1.82 -10.44 1.75
N GLY A 273 -1.98 -10.77 3.02
CA GLY A 273 -1.61 -9.86 4.10
C GLY A 273 -2.64 -8.74 4.28
N TYR A 274 -2.25 -7.50 4.06
CA TYR A 274 -3.13 -6.34 4.16
C TYR A 274 -2.92 -5.41 2.95
N GLY A 275 -3.93 -4.59 2.66
CA GLY A 275 -3.86 -3.68 1.53
C GLY A 275 -5.01 -2.68 1.48
N ARG A 276 -4.99 -1.80 0.48
CA ARG A 276 -6.03 -0.81 0.22
C ARG A 276 -6.34 -0.72 -1.26
N VAL A 277 -7.61 -0.73 -1.58
CA VAL A 277 -8.12 -0.47 -2.93
C VAL A 277 -8.79 0.89 -2.92
N ASP A 278 -8.31 1.81 -3.76
CA ASP A 278 -8.87 3.13 -3.89
C ASP A 278 -9.78 3.20 -5.12
N VAL A 279 -10.97 3.74 -4.93
CA VAL A 279 -11.99 3.77 -5.97
C VAL A 279 -12.62 5.16 -6.09
N ARG A 280 -13.13 5.46 -7.31
CA ARG A 280 -14.00 6.61 -7.52
C ARG A 280 -15.36 6.18 -8.03
N MET A 281 -16.41 6.80 -7.50
CA MET A 281 -17.79 6.57 -7.92
C MET A 281 -18.33 7.81 -8.62
N ASP A 282 -18.74 7.67 -9.88
CA ASP A 282 -19.31 8.75 -10.67
C ASP A 282 -20.75 9.11 -10.24
N GLY A 283 -21.28 10.21 -10.75
CA GLY A 283 -22.63 10.68 -10.45
C GLY A 283 -23.77 9.72 -10.88
N ARG A 284 -23.45 8.68 -11.67
CA ARG A 284 -24.37 7.61 -12.05
C ARG A 284 -24.24 6.37 -11.16
N GLY A 285 -23.38 6.43 -10.12
CA GLY A 285 -23.14 5.34 -9.20
C GLY A 285 -22.25 4.22 -9.75
N ARG A 286 -21.52 4.43 -10.85
CA ARG A 286 -20.53 3.47 -11.35
C ARG A 286 -19.22 3.64 -10.58
N ILE A 287 -18.65 2.52 -10.14
CA ILE A 287 -17.44 2.49 -9.34
C ILE A 287 -16.29 2.07 -10.23
N TYR A 288 -15.18 2.80 -10.16
CA TYR A 288 -13.94 2.55 -10.89
C TYR A 288 -12.79 2.42 -9.90
N VAL A 289 -11.96 1.41 -10.04
CA VAL A 289 -10.70 1.31 -9.30
C VAL A 289 -9.70 2.29 -9.90
N ILE A 290 -9.05 3.07 -9.06
CA ILE A 290 -8.09 4.10 -9.45
C ILE A 290 -6.67 3.81 -8.95
N ASP A 291 -6.57 2.99 -7.88
CA ASP A 291 -5.29 2.51 -7.34
C ASP A 291 -5.47 1.23 -6.51
N VAL A 292 -4.40 0.44 -6.41
CA VAL A 292 -4.30 -0.72 -5.51
C VAL A 292 -2.97 -0.61 -4.78
N ASN A 293 -3.04 -0.44 -3.47
CA ASN A 293 -1.86 -0.33 -2.63
C ASN A 293 -1.75 -1.58 -1.73
N PRO A 294 -0.80 -2.49 -2.01
CA PRO A 294 -0.60 -3.71 -1.24
C PRO A 294 0.32 -3.53 -0.02
N ASN A 295 0.79 -2.31 0.24
CA ASN A 295 1.56 -1.93 1.42
C ASN A 295 1.19 -0.50 1.88
N PRO A 296 -0.09 -0.26 2.25
CA PRO A 296 -0.54 1.06 2.68
C PRO A 296 0.03 1.41 4.05
N ASP A 297 0.18 2.71 4.29
CA ASP A 297 0.51 3.25 5.61
C ASP A 297 -0.39 2.62 6.70
N ILE A 298 0.26 2.03 7.71
CA ILE A 298 -0.36 1.33 8.83
C ILE A 298 -0.18 2.08 10.15
N SER A 299 0.35 3.30 10.14
CA SER A 299 0.48 4.13 11.34
C SER A 299 -0.85 4.33 12.07
N PRO A 300 -0.87 4.64 13.36
CA PRO A 300 -2.11 4.82 14.13
C PRO A 300 -3.05 5.90 13.55
N SER A 301 -2.49 6.90 12.86
CA SER A 301 -3.23 7.97 12.21
C SER A 301 -3.65 7.66 10.77
N ALA A 302 -3.20 6.55 10.19
CA ALA A 302 -3.46 6.18 8.82
C ALA A 302 -4.93 5.81 8.52
N GLY A 303 -5.30 5.81 7.24
CA GLY A 303 -6.63 5.44 6.78
C GLY A 303 -7.01 4.01 7.15
N LEU A 304 -6.06 3.08 7.05
CA LEU A 304 -6.27 1.68 7.41
C LEU A 304 -6.55 1.53 8.91
N ALA A 305 -5.77 2.17 9.79
CA ALA A 305 -5.98 2.13 11.23
C ALA A 305 -7.33 2.76 11.63
N ARG A 306 -7.76 3.86 10.98
CA ARG A 306 -9.10 4.44 11.19
C ARG A 306 -10.22 3.49 10.79
N GLN A 307 -10.09 2.77 9.69
CA GLN A 307 -11.07 1.77 9.26
C GLN A 307 -11.10 0.56 10.21
N ALA A 308 -9.94 0.14 10.73
CA ALA A 308 -9.84 -0.90 11.76
C ALA A 308 -10.52 -0.47 13.06
N ALA A 309 -10.29 0.76 13.53
CA ALA A 309 -10.96 1.31 14.71
C ALA A 309 -12.49 1.37 14.54
N ALA A 310 -12.98 1.70 13.35
CA ALA A 310 -14.41 1.66 13.03
C ALA A 310 -15.00 0.25 13.00
N ALA A 311 -14.15 -0.78 12.75
CA ALA A 311 -14.50 -2.19 12.89
C ALA A 311 -14.44 -2.68 14.36
N GLY A 312 -14.06 -1.81 15.29
CA GLY A 312 -13.94 -2.13 16.72
C GLY A 312 -12.58 -2.69 17.11
N TRP A 313 -11.56 -2.59 16.26
CA TRP A 313 -10.21 -3.08 16.57
C TRP A 313 -9.37 -1.95 17.17
N SER A 314 -8.68 -2.24 18.27
CA SER A 314 -7.57 -1.40 18.74
C SER A 314 -6.39 -1.49 17.78
N TYR A 315 -5.45 -0.55 17.88
CA TYR A 315 -4.24 -0.59 17.06
C TYR A 315 -3.41 -1.87 17.29
N GLY A 316 -3.29 -2.31 18.55
CA GLY A 316 -2.64 -3.58 18.87
C GLY A 316 -3.32 -4.78 18.23
N GLU A 317 -4.66 -4.83 18.21
CA GLU A 317 -5.41 -5.89 17.51
C GLU A 317 -5.20 -5.84 16.00
N LEU A 318 -5.13 -4.65 15.39
CA LEU A 318 -4.78 -4.51 13.97
C LEU A 318 -3.41 -5.13 13.67
N ILE A 319 -2.37 -4.74 14.42
CA ILE A 319 -1.01 -5.26 14.23
C ILE A 319 -0.95 -6.78 14.48
N GLY A 320 -1.65 -7.26 15.51
CA GLY A 320 -1.76 -8.68 15.79
C GLY A 320 -2.40 -9.47 14.65
N ARG A 321 -3.51 -8.99 14.10
CA ARG A 321 -4.18 -9.64 12.95
C ARG A 321 -3.31 -9.65 11.70
N VAL A 322 -2.58 -8.57 11.42
CA VAL A 322 -1.63 -8.51 10.31
C VAL A 322 -0.53 -9.56 10.47
N ALA A 323 0.01 -9.73 11.69
CA ALA A 323 0.99 -10.76 11.98
C ALA A 323 0.39 -12.18 11.87
N ASP A 324 -0.82 -12.41 12.39
CA ASP A 324 -1.52 -13.71 12.32
C ASP A 324 -1.79 -14.13 10.87
N VAL A 325 -2.21 -13.19 10.00
CA VAL A 325 -2.40 -13.44 8.57
C VAL A 325 -1.08 -13.89 7.93
N ALA A 326 0.03 -13.24 8.25
CA ALA A 326 1.34 -13.62 7.72
C ALA A 326 1.75 -15.04 8.15
N PHE A 327 1.55 -15.40 9.41
CA PHE A 327 1.80 -16.76 9.88
C PHE A 327 0.91 -17.82 9.21
N ALA A 328 -0.35 -17.47 8.90
CA ALA A 328 -1.29 -18.40 8.28
C ALA A 328 -1.03 -18.59 6.78
N THR A 329 -0.70 -17.53 6.06
CA THR A 329 -0.64 -17.54 4.59
C THR A 329 0.75 -17.80 4.03
N GLN A 330 1.79 -17.49 4.79
CA GLN A 330 3.18 -17.59 4.36
C GLN A 330 3.96 -18.66 5.15
N ALA A 331 3.34 -19.83 5.37
CA ALA A 331 4.06 -20.97 5.93
C ALA A 331 5.36 -21.23 5.14
N PRO A 332 6.51 -21.47 5.80
CA PRO A 332 7.83 -21.39 5.19
C PRO A 332 7.94 -22.21 3.91
N LEU A 333 8.29 -21.57 2.80
CA LEU A 333 8.70 -22.23 1.54
C LEU A 333 9.81 -23.28 1.80
N ALA A 334 10.59 -23.10 2.86
CA ALA A 334 11.59 -24.05 3.32
C ALA A 334 11.00 -25.43 3.64
N ARG A 335 9.82 -25.52 4.26
CA ARG A 335 9.14 -26.80 4.50
C ARG A 335 8.64 -27.45 3.21
N GLN A 336 8.17 -26.66 2.25
CA GLN A 336 7.73 -27.16 0.96
C GLN A 336 8.90 -27.57 0.06
N ARG A 337 10.04 -26.86 0.11
CA ARG A 337 11.27 -27.23 -0.63
C ARG A 337 11.93 -28.48 -0.04
N GLY A 338 11.89 -28.67 1.27
CA GLY A 338 12.39 -29.89 1.92
C GLY A 338 11.52 -31.13 1.58
N ALA A 339 10.22 -31.02 1.56
CA ALA A 339 9.30 -32.08 1.17
C ALA A 339 9.47 -32.46 -0.33
N ARG A 340 9.59 -31.49 -1.23
CA ARG A 340 9.80 -31.76 -2.67
C ARG A 340 11.18 -32.35 -3.01
N ARG A 341 12.23 -32.05 -2.21
CA ARG A 341 13.56 -32.70 -2.41
C ARG A 341 13.56 -34.18 -2.02
N ALA A 342 12.66 -34.59 -1.14
CA ALA A 342 12.52 -36.01 -0.75
C ALA A 342 11.74 -36.83 -1.80
N GLU A 343 11.06 -36.21 -2.75
CA GLU A 343 10.19 -36.86 -3.76
C GLU A 343 10.82 -36.95 -5.16
N VAL A 344 12.04 -36.43 -5.37
CA VAL A 344 12.73 -36.57 -6.66
C VAL A 344 13.58 -37.85 -6.60
N PRO A 345 13.19 -38.95 -7.28
CA PRO A 345 14.04 -40.14 -7.40
C PRO A 345 15.29 -39.77 -8.21
N ALA A 346 16.44 -40.37 -7.85
CA ALA A 346 17.73 -40.22 -8.50
C ALA A 346 17.72 -40.76 -9.93
#